data_bc8db6e92587120bd02e6bef13712f66
#
_entry.id   bc8db6e92587120bd02e6bef13712f66
#
_cell.length_a   1.000
_cell.length_b   1.000
_cell.length_c   1.000
_cell.angle_alpha   90.00
_cell.angle_beta   90.00
_cell.angle_gamma   90.00
#
_symmetry.space_group_name_H-M   'P 1'
#
loop_
_entity.id
_entity.type
_entity.pdbx_description
1 polymer ?
#
loop_
_entity_poly.entity_id
_entity_poly.type
_entity_poly.pdbx_seq_one_letter_code
_entity_poly.pdbx_strand_id
1 'polypeptide(L)'
;MLFGWRVAGLNGVDVVSYPLLLAFIAFVLQFFDAMRADLAHAAKRLMTTAEWQLAFIRIYIGFDLVPHATEKLFAGPNSFDADVKAFTGFGLPMPEFFVILGGLCELGITIGIGLGLLTRLAGYCAALYYLICTLIGGHFFNGFIWANPGGGWEYPVLMMALFLSYAVRGGGLFSLDGVIAGKGWLPAGFAPLMATRA
;
A
#
# COMPACT_ATOMS: atom_id res chain seq x y z
N MET A 1 -8.79 -8.62 6.50
CA MET A 1 -8.84 -7.20 6.13
C MET A 1 -10.27 -6.65 6.17
N LEU A 2 -11.18 -6.96 5.21
CA LEU A 2 -12.56 -6.43 5.16
C LEU A 2 -13.37 -6.67 6.45
N PHE A 3 -13.20 -7.83 7.06
CA PHE A 3 -13.87 -8.17 8.33
C PHE A 3 -13.33 -7.32 9.50
N GLY A 4 -12.03 -7.08 9.54
CA GLY A 4 -11.42 -6.23 10.56
C GLY A 4 -11.89 -4.77 10.49
N TRP A 5 -12.16 -4.25 9.31
CA TRP A 5 -12.67 -2.90 9.13
C TRP A 5 -14.09 -2.74 9.69
N ARG A 6 -14.97 -3.74 9.48
CA ARG A 6 -16.31 -3.75 10.08
C ARG A 6 -16.27 -3.78 11.62
N VAL A 7 -15.36 -4.58 12.17
CA VAL A 7 -15.19 -4.67 13.63
C VAL A 7 -14.66 -3.35 14.20
N ALA A 8 -13.84 -2.63 13.46
CA ALA A 8 -13.34 -1.31 13.87
C ALA A 8 -14.41 -0.20 13.83
N GLY A 9 -15.58 -0.46 13.26
CA GLY A 9 -16.70 0.51 13.24
C GLY A 9 -16.42 1.78 12.42
N LEU A 10 -15.48 1.73 11.48
CA LEU A 10 -15.10 2.86 10.65
C LEU A 10 -16.23 3.19 9.66
N ASN A 11 -16.80 4.38 9.77
CA ASN A 11 -17.85 4.87 8.88
C ASN A 11 -17.30 5.10 7.46
N GLY A 12 -18.07 4.70 6.44
CA GLY A 12 -17.69 4.89 5.03
C GLY A 12 -16.78 3.81 4.44
N VAL A 13 -16.21 2.93 5.26
CA VAL A 13 -15.36 1.82 4.78
C VAL A 13 -16.17 0.80 3.98
N ASP A 14 -17.46 0.65 4.25
CA ASP A 14 -18.34 -0.25 3.49
C ASP A 14 -18.41 0.11 2.01
N VAL A 15 -18.36 1.39 1.66
CA VAL A 15 -18.36 1.87 0.26
C VAL A 15 -17.11 1.42 -0.49
N VAL A 16 -15.97 1.34 0.20
CA VAL A 16 -14.68 0.94 -0.37
C VAL A 16 -14.49 -0.58 -0.31
N SER A 17 -15.07 -1.24 0.70
CA SER A 17 -14.88 -2.68 0.96
C SER A 17 -15.42 -3.56 -0.17
N TYR A 18 -16.61 -3.26 -0.71
CA TYR A 18 -17.19 -4.05 -1.79
C TYR A 18 -16.43 -3.93 -3.11
N PRO A 19 -16.08 -2.72 -3.61
CA PRO A 19 -15.23 -2.60 -4.78
C PRO A 19 -13.87 -3.30 -4.63
N LEU A 20 -13.24 -3.21 -3.45
CA LEU A 20 -11.98 -3.90 -3.17
C LEU A 20 -12.14 -5.42 -3.19
N LEU A 21 -13.23 -5.95 -2.63
CA LEU A 21 -13.53 -7.38 -2.69
C LEU A 21 -13.72 -7.85 -4.13
N LEU A 22 -14.48 -7.11 -4.93
CA LEU A 22 -14.68 -7.43 -6.34
C LEU A 22 -13.36 -7.36 -7.14
N ALA A 23 -12.55 -6.34 -6.90
CA ALA A 23 -11.22 -6.21 -7.51
C ALA A 23 -10.29 -7.36 -7.10
N PHE A 24 -10.32 -7.77 -5.84
CA PHE A 24 -9.57 -8.92 -5.35
C PHE A 24 -10.02 -10.23 -5.99
N ILE A 25 -11.35 -10.46 -6.10
CA ILE A 25 -11.89 -11.66 -6.77
C ILE A 25 -11.48 -11.67 -8.24
N ALA A 26 -11.62 -10.54 -8.95
CA ALA A 26 -11.22 -10.43 -10.35
C ALA A 26 -9.72 -10.70 -10.52
N PHE A 27 -8.87 -10.17 -9.62
CA PHE A 27 -7.44 -10.42 -9.62
C PHE A 27 -7.12 -11.91 -9.40
N VAL A 28 -7.78 -12.57 -8.44
CA VAL A 28 -7.60 -14.00 -8.15
C VAL A 28 -7.96 -14.84 -9.37
N LEU A 29 -9.07 -14.54 -10.04
CA LEU A 29 -9.47 -15.26 -11.27
C LEU A 29 -8.42 -15.08 -12.37
N GLN A 30 -7.93 -13.84 -12.61
CA GLN A 30 -6.88 -13.57 -13.59
C GLN A 30 -5.55 -14.26 -13.24
N PHE A 31 -5.22 -14.33 -11.94
CA PHE A 31 -4.04 -15.06 -11.46
C PHE A 31 -4.10 -16.55 -11.82
N PHE A 32 -5.24 -17.20 -11.58
CA PHE A 32 -5.43 -18.61 -11.92
C PHE A 32 -5.43 -18.84 -13.45
N ASP A 33 -6.01 -17.92 -14.22
CA ASP A 33 -5.96 -18.02 -15.69
C ASP A 33 -4.53 -17.84 -16.21
N ALA A 34 -3.75 -16.92 -15.65
CA ALA A 34 -2.35 -16.74 -15.99
C ALA A 34 -1.50 -17.98 -15.62
N MET A 35 -1.75 -18.59 -14.45
CA MET A 35 -1.11 -19.87 -14.09
C MET A 35 -1.41 -20.98 -15.08
N ARG A 36 -2.68 -21.12 -15.49
CA ARG A 36 -3.07 -22.13 -16.51
C ARG A 36 -2.40 -21.87 -17.86
N ALA A 37 -2.34 -20.59 -18.28
CA ALA A 37 -1.66 -20.18 -19.50
C ALA A 37 -0.16 -20.46 -19.44
N ASP A 38 0.51 -20.24 -18.33
CA ASP A 38 1.91 -20.56 -18.11
C ASP A 38 2.21 -22.06 -18.27
N LEU A 39 1.28 -22.91 -17.80
CA LEU A 39 1.39 -24.35 -17.93
C LEU A 39 1.11 -24.84 -19.38
N ALA A 40 0.25 -24.14 -20.11
CA ALA A 40 -0.17 -24.55 -21.44
C ALA A 40 0.71 -23.99 -22.59
N HIS A 41 1.27 -22.78 -22.44
CA HIS A 41 1.89 -22.02 -23.55
C HIS A 41 3.08 -21.18 -23.08
N ALA A 42 4.18 -21.82 -22.71
CA ALA A 42 5.41 -21.13 -22.24
C ALA A 42 5.97 -20.06 -23.22
N ALA A 43 5.65 -20.12 -24.51
CA ALA A 43 6.21 -19.22 -25.54
C ALA A 43 5.37 -17.96 -25.83
N LYS A 44 4.16 -17.82 -25.29
CA LYS A 44 3.25 -16.67 -25.59
C LYS A 44 2.69 -15.94 -24.37
N ARG A 45 3.26 -16.14 -23.19
CA ARG A 45 2.73 -15.54 -21.97
C ARG A 45 3.07 -14.05 -21.88
N LEU A 46 2.10 -13.28 -21.41
CA LEU A 46 2.28 -11.85 -21.11
C LEU A 46 3.02 -11.64 -19.79
N MET A 47 2.76 -12.51 -18.79
CA MET A 47 3.38 -12.43 -17.45
C MET A 47 3.71 -13.83 -16.94
N THR A 48 4.80 -13.92 -16.19
CA THR A 48 5.16 -15.15 -15.45
C THR A 48 4.32 -15.29 -14.17
N THR A 49 4.23 -16.51 -13.64
CA THR A 49 3.57 -16.76 -12.34
C THR A 49 4.22 -15.92 -11.22
N ALA A 50 5.56 -15.76 -11.25
CA ALA A 50 6.27 -14.92 -10.30
C ALA A 50 5.89 -13.44 -10.39
N GLU A 51 5.69 -12.92 -11.60
CA GLU A 51 5.24 -11.54 -11.80
C GLU A 51 3.82 -11.33 -11.30
N TRP A 52 2.92 -12.30 -11.49
CA TRP A 52 1.58 -12.28 -10.93
C TRP A 52 1.58 -12.33 -9.39
N GLN A 53 2.42 -13.18 -8.79
CA GLN A 53 2.59 -13.25 -7.34
C GLN A 53 3.06 -11.92 -6.77
N LEU A 54 4.05 -11.29 -7.40
CA LEU A 54 4.57 -10.00 -6.97
C LEU A 54 3.54 -8.89 -7.17
N ALA A 55 2.79 -8.90 -8.27
CA ALA A 55 1.70 -7.95 -8.47
C ALA A 55 0.62 -8.10 -7.37
N PHE A 56 0.27 -9.33 -6.99
CA PHE A 56 -0.67 -9.59 -5.90
C PHE A 56 -0.18 -8.99 -4.56
N ILE A 57 1.08 -9.27 -4.17
CA ILE A 57 1.66 -8.74 -2.93
C ILE A 57 1.67 -7.21 -2.97
N ARG A 58 2.07 -6.61 -4.10
CA ARG A 58 2.10 -5.16 -4.28
C ARG A 58 0.73 -4.52 -4.09
N ILE A 59 -0.28 -5.07 -4.76
CA ILE A 59 -1.66 -4.60 -4.65
C ILE A 59 -2.15 -4.73 -3.22
N TYR A 60 -1.92 -5.88 -2.58
CA TYR A 60 -2.34 -6.12 -1.21
C TYR A 60 -1.76 -5.09 -0.25
N ILE A 61 -0.43 -4.92 -0.22
CA ILE A 61 0.23 -4.00 0.72
C ILE A 61 -0.08 -2.53 0.43
N GLY A 62 -0.29 -2.16 -0.84
CA GLY A 62 -0.68 -0.80 -1.21
C GLY A 62 -2.10 -0.46 -0.78
N PHE A 63 -3.04 -1.38 -0.96
CA PHE A 63 -4.44 -1.18 -0.53
C PHE A 63 -4.68 -1.43 0.96
N ASP A 64 -3.72 -1.99 1.68
CA ASP A 64 -3.76 -2.12 3.13
C ASP A 64 -3.83 -0.76 3.85
N LEU A 65 -3.36 0.30 3.21
CA LEU A 65 -3.38 1.67 3.73
C LEU A 65 -4.70 2.43 3.47
N VAL A 66 -5.61 1.89 2.65
CA VAL A 66 -6.90 2.55 2.39
C VAL A 66 -7.72 2.81 3.66
N PRO A 67 -7.84 1.87 4.63
CA PRO A 67 -8.52 2.17 5.88
C PRO A 67 -7.89 3.33 6.64
N HIS A 68 -6.57 3.35 6.74
CA HIS A 68 -5.82 4.36 7.47
C HIS A 68 -5.96 5.76 6.83
N ALA A 69 -5.92 5.85 5.51
CA ALA A 69 -6.21 7.10 4.81
C ALA A 69 -7.68 7.51 4.97
N THR A 70 -8.60 6.52 4.96
CA THR A 70 -10.04 6.79 5.07
C THR A 70 -10.40 7.33 6.45
N GLU A 71 -9.86 6.76 7.53
CA GLU A 71 -10.13 7.22 8.89
C GLU A 71 -9.69 8.67 9.11
N LYS A 72 -8.57 9.08 8.50
CA LYS A 72 -8.01 10.42 8.63
C LYS A 72 -8.69 11.46 7.74
N LEU A 73 -9.11 11.07 6.53
CA LEU A 73 -9.54 12.03 5.52
C LEU A 73 -11.06 12.00 5.23
N PHE A 74 -11.73 10.85 5.44
CA PHE A 74 -13.07 10.63 4.90
C PHE A 74 -14.09 10.05 5.89
N ALA A 75 -13.66 9.49 7.03
CA ALA A 75 -14.55 8.82 7.99
C ALA A 75 -15.36 9.77 8.90
N GLY A 76 -15.19 11.08 8.72
CA GLY A 76 -15.94 12.12 9.41
C GLY A 76 -15.27 12.64 10.69
N PRO A 77 -15.91 13.64 11.33
CA PRO A 77 -15.30 14.39 12.43
C PRO A 77 -14.86 13.53 13.61
N ASN A 78 -15.68 12.57 14.02
CA ASN A 78 -15.37 11.72 15.18
C ASN A 78 -14.09 10.89 14.98
N SER A 79 -13.86 10.39 13.78
CA SER A 79 -12.65 9.65 13.44
C SER A 79 -11.44 10.58 13.41
N PHE A 80 -11.58 11.72 12.75
CA PHE A 80 -10.54 12.74 12.67
C PHE A 80 -10.12 13.23 14.07
N ASP A 81 -11.08 13.55 14.94
CA ASP A 81 -10.81 14.01 16.31
C ASP A 81 -10.10 12.94 17.15
N ALA A 82 -10.42 11.65 16.94
CA ALA A 82 -9.72 10.56 17.60
C ALA A 82 -8.25 10.48 17.17
N ASP A 83 -7.97 10.63 15.88
CA ASP A 83 -6.60 10.69 15.36
C ASP A 83 -5.86 11.93 15.86
N VAL A 84 -6.50 13.11 15.87
CA VAL A 84 -5.92 14.34 16.43
C VAL A 84 -5.53 14.15 17.89
N LYS A 85 -6.39 13.52 18.69
CA LYS A 85 -6.09 13.19 20.08
C LYS A 85 -4.89 12.25 20.23
N ALA A 86 -4.81 11.23 19.39
CA ALA A 86 -3.68 10.29 19.38
C ALA A 86 -2.36 11.02 19.01
N PHE A 87 -2.38 11.84 17.97
CA PHE A 87 -1.20 12.62 17.53
C PHE A 87 -0.77 13.66 18.56
N THR A 88 -1.72 14.26 19.28
CA THR A 88 -1.44 15.11 20.45
C THR A 88 -0.73 14.30 21.55
N GLY A 89 -1.16 13.06 21.78
CA GLY A 89 -0.53 12.15 22.74
C GLY A 89 0.90 11.78 22.37
N PHE A 90 1.25 11.79 21.09
CA PHE A 90 2.63 11.62 20.59
C PHE A 90 3.50 12.87 20.73
N GLY A 91 2.94 13.99 21.20
CA GLY A 91 3.65 15.26 21.39
C GLY A 91 3.89 16.02 20.08
N LEU A 92 3.14 15.72 19.00
CA LEU A 92 3.30 16.43 17.73
C LEU A 92 2.71 17.85 17.82
N PRO A 93 3.46 18.87 17.37
CA PRO A 93 2.89 20.21 17.21
C PRO A 93 1.90 20.21 16.03
N MET A 94 0.82 20.98 16.12
CA MET A 94 -0.22 21.07 15.07
C MET A 94 -0.75 19.68 14.66
N PRO A 95 -1.32 18.90 15.59
CA PRO A 95 -1.70 17.51 15.33
C PRO A 95 -2.67 17.36 14.16
N GLU A 96 -3.60 18.30 13.94
CA GLU A 96 -4.53 18.30 12.81
C GLU A 96 -3.79 18.30 11.46
N PHE A 97 -2.75 19.11 11.35
CA PHE A 97 -1.93 19.15 10.13
C PHE A 97 -1.26 17.80 9.88
N PHE A 98 -0.70 17.17 10.93
CA PHE A 98 -0.03 15.88 10.77
C PHE A 98 -1.01 14.72 10.52
N VAL A 99 -2.24 14.78 11.02
CA VAL A 99 -3.30 13.81 10.68
C VAL A 99 -3.63 13.90 9.19
N ILE A 100 -3.86 15.12 8.66
CA ILE A 100 -4.13 15.32 7.24
C ILE A 100 -2.92 14.88 6.39
N LEU A 101 -1.71 15.30 6.76
CA LEU A 101 -0.49 14.91 6.05
C LEU A 101 -0.31 13.39 6.03
N GLY A 102 -0.53 12.72 7.17
CA GLY A 102 -0.50 11.26 7.27
C GLY A 102 -1.49 10.60 6.33
N GLY A 103 -2.75 11.04 6.33
CA GLY A 103 -3.77 10.52 5.44
C GLY A 103 -3.43 10.73 3.95
N LEU A 104 -2.86 11.87 3.59
CA LEU A 104 -2.40 12.12 2.21
C LEU A 104 -1.20 11.24 1.82
N CYS A 105 -0.27 11.00 2.75
CA CYS A 105 0.83 10.06 2.52
C CYS A 105 0.31 8.64 2.28
N GLU A 106 -0.63 8.16 3.10
CA GLU A 106 -1.24 6.84 2.99
C GLU A 106 -2.02 6.69 1.68
N LEU A 107 -2.77 7.72 1.28
CA LEU A 107 -3.43 7.76 -0.02
C LEU A 107 -2.42 7.73 -1.19
N GLY A 108 -1.34 8.51 -1.07
CA GLY A 108 -0.24 8.51 -2.04
C GLY A 108 0.44 7.15 -2.17
N ILE A 109 0.66 6.45 -1.05
CA ILE A 109 1.22 5.09 -1.03
C ILE A 109 0.23 4.10 -1.66
N THR A 110 -1.06 4.22 -1.37
CA THR A 110 -2.10 3.40 -2.00
C THR A 110 -2.07 3.52 -3.52
N ILE A 111 -1.96 4.74 -4.05
CA ILE A 111 -1.86 4.98 -5.49
C ILE A 111 -0.52 4.48 -6.03
N GLY A 112 0.58 4.89 -5.41
CA GLY A 112 1.93 4.58 -5.88
C GLY A 112 2.26 3.08 -5.83
N ILE A 113 1.98 2.42 -4.72
CA ILE A 113 2.22 1.00 -4.55
C ILE A 113 1.02 0.18 -5.06
N GLY A 114 -0.21 0.48 -4.61
CA GLY A 114 -1.40 -0.30 -4.96
C GLY A 114 -1.64 -0.36 -6.47
N LEU A 115 -1.71 0.79 -7.14
CA LEU A 115 -1.88 0.85 -8.59
C LEU A 115 -0.55 0.73 -9.36
N GLY A 116 0.57 0.94 -8.69
CA GLY A 116 1.89 0.84 -9.30
C GLY A 116 2.26 2.06 -10.16
N LEU A 117 2.08 3.26 -9.63
CA LEU A 117 2.47 4.51 -10.26
C LEU A 117 3.70 5.10 -9.58
N LEU A 118 4.77 5.37 -10.34
CA LEU A 118 6.09 5.77 -9.82
C LEU A 118 6.55 4.82 -8.70
N THR A 119 6.38 3.53 -8.91
CA THR A 119 6.41 2.49 -7.87
C THR A 119 7.71 2.50 -7.07
N ARG A 120 8.85 2.77 -7.69
CA ARG A 120 10.13 2.84 -6.98
C ARG A 120 10.16 4.00 -6.00
N LEU A 121 9.77 5.19 -6.46
CA LEU A 121 9.69 6.37 -5.60
C LEU A 121 8.69 6.13 -4.46
N ALA A 122 7.51 5.63 -4.78
CA ALA A 122 6.47 5.30 -3.80
C ALA A 122 6.98 4.28 -2.76
N GLY A 123 7.76 3.28 -3.18
CA GLY A 123 8.37 2.30 -2.28
C GLY A 123 9.34 2.91 -1.28
N TYR A 124 10.21 3.83 -1.73
CA TYR A 124 11.10 4.56 -0.82
C TYR A 124 10.31 5.47 0.13
N CYS A 125 9.35 6.24 -0.39
CA CYS A 125 8.52 7.12 0.42
C CYS A 125 7.68 6.34 1.44
N ALA A 126 7.12 5.19 1.06
CA ALA A 126 6.36 4.33 1.95
C ALA A 126 7.22 3.75 3.08
N ALA A 127 8.42 3.25 2.76
CA ALA A 127 9.34 2.75 3.77
C ALA A 127 9.77 3.85 4.76
N LEU A 128 10.04 5.05 4.26
CA LEU A 128 10.36 6.21 5.09
C LEU A 128 9.17 6.63 5.97
N TYR A 129 7.96 6.66 5.40
CA TYR A 129 6.72 6.95 6.13
C TYR A 129 6.53 5.97 7.29
N TYR A 130 6.64 4.66 7.03
CA TYR A 130 6.53 3.64 8.08
C TYR A 130 7.62 3.76 9.14
N LEU A 131 8.86 4.10 8.75
CA LEU A 131 9.94 4.36 9.71
C LEU A 131 9.59 5.52 10.64
N ILE A 132 9.12 6.65 10.08
CA ILE A 132 8.74 7.84 10.86
C ILE A 132 7.57 7.52 11.79
N CYS A 133 6.52 6.86 11.30
CA CYS A 133 5.37 6.48 12.13
C CYS A 133 5.76 5.50 13.24
N THR A 134 6.67 4.56 12.96
CA THR A 134 7.17 3.59 13.95
C THR A 134 7.98 4.28 15.05
N LEU A 135 8.77 5.30 14.71
CA LEU A 135 9.53 6.09 15.68
C LEU A 135 8.61 6.97 16.52
N ILE A 136 7.71 7.73 15.89
CA ILE A 136 6.79 8.66 16.57
C ILE A 136 5.80 7.89 17.46
N GLY A 137 5.25 6.78 16.98
CA GLY A 137 4.33 5.92 17.74
C GLY A 137 5.02 5.11 18.83
N GLY A 138 6.35 5.17 18.95
CA GLY A 138 7.10 4.46 19.99
C GLY A 138 7.16 2.94 19.80
N HIS A 139 6.76 2.41 18.65
CA HIS A 139 6.64 0.97 18.40
C HIS A 139 7.94 0.19 18.60
N PHE A 140 9.11 0.79 18.35
CA PHE A 140 10.40 0.15 18.63
C PHE A 140 10.64 -0.11 20.11
N PHE A 141 10.02 0.65 21.00
CA PHE A 141 10.18 0.53 22.44
C PHE A 141 9.14 -0.43 23.06
N ASN A 142 8.08 -0.78 22.32
CA ASN A 142 7.00 -1.66 22.78
C ASN A 142 7.29 -3.15 22.55
N GLY A 143 8.52 -3.49 22.16
CA GLY A 143 8.94 -4.85 21.88
C GLY A 143 8.60 -5.32 20.47
N PHE A 144 8.85 -6.60 20.18
CA PHE A 144 8.69 -7.17 18.83
C PHE A 144 7.22 -7.35 18.45
N ILE A 145 6.44 -8.00 19.31
CA ILE A 145 5.09 -8.48 18.98
C ILE A 145 4.13 -7.32 18.76
N TRP A 146 3.48 -7.29 17.57
CA TRP A 146 2.50 -6.24 17.24
C TRP A 146 1.31 -6.18 18.20
N ALA A 147 0.89 -7.30 18.76
CA ALA A 147 -0.20 -7.38 19.72
C ALA A 147 0.11 -6.81 21.12
N ASN A 148 1.34 -6.37 21.39
CA ASN A 148 1.69 -5.70 22.63
C ASN A 148 0.92 -4.37 22.79
N PRO A 149 0.65 -3.93 24.03
CA PRO A 149 0.07 -2.60 24.25
C PRO A 149 0.89 -1.51 23.56
N GLY A 150 0.23 -0.69 22.74
CA GLY A 150 0.88 0.33 21.94
C GLY A 150 1.50 -0.16 20.61
N GLY A 151 1.37 -1.46 20.30
CA GLY A 151 1.91 -2.07 19.09
C GLY A 151 3.44 -2.23 19.09
N GLY A 152 3.95 -3.42 18.74
CA GLY A 152 5.37 -3.67 18.55
C GLY A 152 5.86 -3.35 17.13
N TRP A 153 7.15 -3.61 16.85
CA TRP A 153 7.74 -3.27 15.55
C TRP A 153 7.64 -4.38 14.48
N GLU A 154 7.07 -5.54 14.81
CA GLU A 154 6.91 -6.69 13.90
C GLU A 154 6.27 -6.29 12.57
N TYR A 155 5.06 -5.74 12.63
CA TYR A 155 4.29 -5.35 11.44
C TYR A 155 4.95 -4.18 10.67
N PRO A 156 5.33 -3.06 11.30
CA PRO A 156 5.95 -1.96 10.59
C PRO A 156 7.24 -2.34 9.85
N VAL A 157 8.11 -3.15 10.49
CA VAL A 157 9.37 -3.58 9.85
C VAL A 157 9.11 -4.52 8.68
N LEU A 158 8.13 -5.42 8.79
CA LEU A 158 7.70 -6.25 7.65
C LEU A 158 7.23 -5.37 6.48
N MET A 159 6.39 -4.37 6.75
CA MET A 159 5.89 -3.45 5.71
C MET A 159 7.02 -2.63 5.07
N MET A 160 7.97 -2.13 5.87
CA MET A 160 9.16 -1.44 5.36
C MET A 160 9.97 -2.32 4.41
N ALA A 161 10.22 -3.59 4.78
CA ALA A 161 10.94 -4.54 3.93
C ALA A 161 10.23 -4.81 2.61
N LEU A 162 8.89 -4.97 2.65
CA LEU A 162 8.07 -5.17 1.46
C LEU A 162 8.10 -3.93 0.56
N PHE A 163 7.93 -2.72 1.09
CA PHE A 163 8.01 -1.48 0.30
C PHE A 163 9.39 -1.27 -0.32
N LEU A 164 10.47 -1.52 0.43
CA LEU A 164 11.83 -1.45 -0.11
C LEU A 164 12.06 -2.46 -1.24
N SER A 165 11.44 -3.64 -1.20
CA SER A 165 11.54 -4.60 -2.29
C SER A 165 10.98 -4.03 -3.61
N TYR A 166 9.89 -3.26 -3.54
CA TYR A 166 9.31 -2.57 -4.70
C TYR A 166 10.07 -1.30 -5.09
N ALA A 167 10.72 -0.63 -4.13
CA ALA A 167 11.66 0.46 -4.44
C ALA A 167 12.82 0.00 -5.34
N VAL A 168 13.28 -1.24 -5.15
CA VAL A 168 14.33 -1.85 -5.99
C VAL A 168 13.75 -2.41 -7.29
N ARG A 169 12.66 -3.18 -7.21
CA ARG A 169 12.12 -3.92 -8.35
C ARG A 169 11.31 -3.02 -9.30
N GLY A 170 10.50 -2.09 -8.78
CA GLY A 170 9.47 -1.36 -9.53
C GLY A 170 8.13 -2.11 -9.61
N GLY A 171 7.18 -1.55 -10.36
CA GLY A 171 5.79 -2.00 -10.41
C GLY A 171 5.53 -3.29 -11.19
N GLY A 172 6.44 -3.65 -12.10
CA GLY A 172 6.24 -4.78 -13.02
C GLY A 172 5.24 -4.48 -14.14
N LEU A 173 4.92 -5.49 -14.94
CA LEU A 173 4.04 -5.35 -16.10
C LEU A 173 2.59 -5.03 -15.70
N PHE A 174 2.09 -5.64 -14.62
CA PHE A 174 0.75 -5.39 -14.10
C PHE A 174 0.73 -4.18 -13.17
N SER A 175 1.01 -2.99 -13.72
CA SER A 175 1.07 -1.72 -13.00
C SER A 175 0.78 -0.56 -13.96
N LEU A 176 0.46 0.62 -13.43
CA LEU A 176 0.36 1.83 -14.25
C LEU A 176 1.71 2.15 -14.91
N ASP A 177 2.82 1.94 -14.20
CA ASP A 177 4.17 2.08 -14.75
C ASP A 177 4.36 1.16 -15.96
N GLY A 178 3.93 -0.10 -15.88
CA GLY A 178 4.00 -1.06 -16.97
C GLY A 178 3.16 -0.65 -18.18
N VAL A 179 1.95 -0.14 -17.96
CA VAL A 179 1.08 0.37 -19.03
C VAL A 179 1.70 1.59 -19.70
N ILE A 180 2.23 2.55 -18.95
CA ILE A 180 2.85 3.78 -19.45
C ILE A 180 4.11 3.42 -20.27
N ALA A 181 4.95 2.53 -19.75
CA ALA A 181 6.15 2.07 -20.46
C ALA A 181 5.80 1.32 -21.75
N GLY A 182 4.82 0.42 -21.69
CA GLY A 182 4.37 -0.35 -22.86
C GLY A 182 3.79 0.51 -23.99
N LYS A 183 3.24 1.70 -23.65
CA LYS A 183 2.72 2.67 -24.63
C LYS A 183 3.77 3.68 -25.10
N GLY A 184 5.00 3.61 -24.60
CA GLY A 184 6.06 4.56 -24.94
C GLY A 184 5.80 6.00 -24.43
N TRP A 185 4.90 6.16 -23.43
CA TRP A 185 4.56 7.47 -22.86
C TRP A 185 5.53 7.91 -21.76
N LEU A 186 6.59 7.16 -21.54
CA LEU A 186 7.52 7.40 -20.45
C LEU A 186 8.42 8.60 -20.79
N PRO A 187 8.32 9.72 -20.04
CA PRO A 187 9.32 10.79 -20.17
C PRO A 187 10.68 10.27 -19.70
N ALA A 188 11.74 10.51 -20.48
CA ALA A 188 13.08 9.97 -20.24
C ALA A 188 13.61 10.18 -18.80
N GLY A 189 13.26 11.32 -18.16
CA GLY A 189 13.65 11.63 -16.79
C GLY A 189 12.94 10.81 -15.71
N PHE A 190 11.80 10.17 -16.02
CA PHE A 190 11.02 9.40 -15.05
C PHE A 190 11.30 7.90 -15.09
N ALA A 191 11.99 7.42 -16.11
CA ALA A 191 12.32 6.01 -16.27
C ALA A 191 12.97 5.36 -15.02
N PRO A 192 13.92 6.01 -14.31
CA PRO A 192 14.51 5.45 -13.09
C PRO A 192 13.52 5.28 -11.94
N LEU A 193 12.48 6.13 -11.86
CA LEU A 193 11.48 6.13 -10.79
C LEU A 193 10.39 5.08 -11.00
N MET A 194 10.20 4.66 -12.23
CA MET A 194 9.15 3.71 -12.63
C MET A 194 9.70 2.30 -12.85
N ALA A 195 10.93 2.18 -13.31
CA ALA A 195 11.62 0.99 -13.81
C ALA A 195 10.78 -0.29 -13.87
N THR A 196 10.14 -0.45 -14.99
CA THR A 196 9.67 -1.74 -15.47
C THR A 196 10.83 -2.34 -16.28
N ARG A 197 11.51 -3.35 -15.77
CA ARG A 197 12.35 -4.16 -16.62
C ARG A 197 11.42 -4.98 -17.51
N ALA A 198 11.48 -4.71 -18.80
CA ALA A 198 10.99 -5.62 -19.82
C ALA A 198 11.75 -6.96 -19.72
#